data_57518dc495519a8ce378858772835f01
#
_entry.id   57518dc495519a8ce378858772835f01
#
_cell.length_a   1.000
_cell.length_b   1.000
_cell.length_c   1.000
_cell.angle_alpha   90.00
_cell.angle_beta   90.00
_cell.angle_gamma   90.00
#
_symmetry.space_group_name_H-M   'P 1'
#
loop_
_entity.id
_entity.type
_entity.pdbx_description
1 polymer ?
#
loop_
_entity_poly.entity_id
_entity_poly.type
_entity_poly.pdbx_seq_one_letter_code
_entity_poly.pdbx_strand_id
1 'polypeptide(L)'
;VRALDAERILAGLNPEQRDAVQATRGPLCILAGAGTGKTTTITRRIAWQVATGAFPAHQIVAVTFTDKAAGQLRSRLGALGADGVRASTFHSAALTLLRHFQGDPGRILASKALLLRRIANGLPVPFRFRPAGDLATEIEWAKNRRLTPETYYDGLGDHEPPIPRDLLRRVFREYERRKEAEGLLDFEDLLERTVRLLETDEQARASVHERWRAFTVDEYQDVNLLQQALLDLWLGERDELCAVGDDYQSIYGFTGASAQWLLALPRRFPHARVVRLERSYRSTPEVLALANRLVPRLGGSAKTLTPTVADGPEPVVGPGLDVVAHVRELHAGGLPLEEMAVLVRTNARTSEFEEAFHDAAIPFQGASLLARDAARQLLKALRGRRGRAAEVVRELAVAQGLLEEVPDKLGEREQTRQADLARLVRLAEEFDGDVDGFVDSLRERFGESAGRGVHLLTLHRAKGLEWEAVLLPHVEESELPVRRGDVDEERRLFYVGLTRAKRHLLVTWEGRPSRFLDELGVRAAAPPLPKKERAALPQTPTVQALRDWRLARSRADEVPAYVVFNDRTLAELAARTPRTIAELAAVPGIGPAKLERYGPELLAQLADVAG
;
A
#
# COMPACT_ATOMS: atom_id res chain seq x y z
N VAL A 1 22.81 -7.32 38.63
CA VAL A 1 21.66 -7.91 37.91
C VAL A 1 20.52 -7.89 38.92
N ARG A 2 19.50 -7.01 38.69
CA ARG A 2 18.28 -7.05 39.51
C ARG A 2 17.61 -8.40 39.25
N ALA A 3 17.26 -9.12 40.32
CA ALA A 3 16.48 -10.33 40.22
C ALA A 3 15.20 -9.99 39.44
N LEU A 4 14.99 -10.68 38.33
CA LEU A 4 13.76 -10.53 37.52
C LEU A 4 12.60 -11.00 38.39
N ASP A 5 11.68 -10.10 38.65
CA ASP A 5 10.48 -10.41 39.44
C ASP A 5 9.53 -11.25 38.59
N ALA A 6 9.55 -12.57 38.81
CA ALA A 6 8.73 -13.53 38.10
C ALA A 6 7.23 -13.23 38.20
N GLU A 7 6.77 -12.73 39.36
CA GLU A 7 5.37 -12.35 39.56
C GLU A 7 4.99 -11.16 38.67
N ARG A 8 5.87 -10.16 38.56
CA ARG A 8 5.65 -8.99 37.72
C ARG A 8 5.55 -9.33 36.23
N ILE A 9 6.30 -10.32 35.76
CA ILE A 9 6.25 -10.77 34.36
C ILE A 9 4.89 -11.40 34.04
N LEU A 10 4.31 -12.14 34.97
CA LEU A 10 3.03 -12.85 34.78
C LEU A 10 1.80 -12.04 35.18
N ALA A 11 1.98 -10.90 35.87
CA ALA A 11 0.89 -10.09 36.38
C ALA A 11 0.00 -9.56 35.25
N GLY A 12 -1.33 -9.67 35.42
CA GLY A 12 -2.32 -9.12 34.48
C GLY A 12 -2.42 -9.85 33.13
N LEU A 13 -1.76 -10.99 32.96
CA LEU A 13 -1.94 -11.84 31.78
C LEU A 13 -3.20 -12.70 31.93
N ASN A 14 -3.95 -12.82 30.85
CA ASN A 14 -5.02 -13.80 30.75
C ASN A 14 -4.45 -15.24 30.67
N PRO A 15 -5.28 -16.30 30.80
CA PRO A 15 -4.79 -17.68 30.80
C PRO A 15 -4.02 -18.05 29.54
N GLU A 16 -4.50 -17.64 28.35
CA GLU A 16 -3.89 -17.96 27.06
C GLU A 16 -2.54 -17.23 26.89
N GLN A 17 -2.48 -15.95 27.28
CA GLN A 17 -1.23 -15.18 27.29
C GLN A 17 -0.21 -15.78 28.27
N ARG A 18 -0.68 -16.16 29.47
CA ARG A 18 0.17 -16.81 30.48
C ARG A 18 0.72 -18.13 29.99
N ASP A 19 -0.11 -18.92 29.32
CA ASP A 19 0.26 -20.18 28.69
C ASP A 19 1.38 -19.98 27.65
N ALA A 20 1.24 -19.00 26.76
CA ALA A 20 2.26 -18.64 25.78
C ALA A 20 3.56 -18.13 26.44
N VAL A 21 3.45 -17.32 27.51
CA VAL A 21 4.61 -16.77 28.21
C VAL A 21 5.41 -17.86 28.92
N GLN A 22 4.75 -18.84 29.52
CA GLN A 22 5.39 -19.94 30.24
C GLN A 22 5.97 -21.03 29.33
N ALA A 23 5.59 -21.05 28.03
CA ALA A 23 6.18 -21.94 27.04
C ALA A 23 7.58 -21.45 26.64
N THR A 24 8.59 -21.74 27.46
CA THR A 24 9.94 -21.19 27.32
C THR A 24 10.80 -21.88 26.27
N ARG A 25 10.50 -23.13 25.93
CA ARG A 25 11.28 -23.98 25.00
C ARG A 25 10.39 -24.61 23.95
N GLY A 26 11.03 -25.05 22.87
CA GLY A 26 10.39 -25.70 21.73
C GLY A 26 9.63 -24.73 20.84
N PRO A 27 9.06 -25.25 19.74
CA PRO A 27 8.35 -24.43 18.78
C PRO A 27 6.97 -23.99 19.33
N LEU A 28 6.72 -22.70 19.24
CA LEU A 28 5.49 -22.07 19.69
C LEU A 28 4.87 -21.26 18.54
N CYS A 29 3.61 -21.56 18.21
CA CYS A 29 2.81 -20.80 17.27
C CYS A 29 1.75 -20.01 18.04
N ILE A 30 1.81 -18.68 18.00
CA ILE A 30 0.82 -17.79 18.60
C ILE A 30 -0.05 -17.18 17.49
N LEU A 31 -1.28 -17.68 17.36
CA LEU A 31 -2.28 -17.14 16.44
C LEU A 31 -3.06 -16.07 17.20
N ALA A 32 -2.77 -14.81 16.90
CA ALA A 32 -3.26 -13.71 17.72
C ALA A 32 -4.05 -12.71 16.87
N GLY A 33 -5.30 -12.47 17.21
CA GLY A 33 -6.12 -11.48 16.52
C GLY A 33 -5.77 -10.02 16.86
N ALA A 34 -6.51 -9.10 16.25
CA ALA A 34 -6.34 -7.67 16.49
C ALA A 34 -6.62 -7.30 17.95
N GLY A 35 -5.75 -6.50 18.57
CA GLY A 35 -5.95 -5.99 19.94
C GLY A 35 -5.77 -7.03 21.06
N THR A 36 -5.27 -8.24 20.78
CA THR A 36 -5.16 -9.33 21.78
C THR A 36 -3.89 -9.29 22.62
N GLY A 37 -3.07 -8.25 22.49
CA GLY A 37 -1.85 -8.09 23.29
C GLY A 37 -0.66 -8.92 22.80
N LYS A 38 -0.55 -9.17 21.48
CA LYS A 38 0.61 -9.84 20.84
C LYS A 38 1.94 -9.38 21.42
N THR A 39 2.22 -8.08 21.28
CA THR A 39 3.50 -7.49 21.71
C THR A 39 3.75 -7.66 23.21
N THR A 40 2.72 -7.56 24.03
CA THR A 40 2.81 -7.80 25.48
C THR A 40 3.19 -9.26 25.76
N THR A 41 2.54 -10.20 25.07
CA THR A 41 2.79 -11.63 25.23
C THR A 41 4.23 -11.99 24.85
N ILE A 42 4.70 -11.57 23.67
CA ILE A 42 6.08 -11.89 23.24
C ILE A 42 7.15 -11.24 24.12
N THR A 43 6.93 -9.98 24.54
CA THR A 43 7.86 -9.27 25.40
C THR A 43 8.01 -9.97 26.76
N ARG A 44 6.88 -10.35 27.35
CA ARG A 44 6.87 -11.05 28.63
C ARG A 44 7.38 -12.49 28.53
N ARG A 45 7.12 -13.19 27.41
CA ARG A 45 7.71 -14.51 27.15
C ARG A 45 9.24 -14.45 27.11
N ILE A 46 9.78 -13.50 26.36
CA ILE A 46 11.24 -13.31 26.27
C ILE A 46 11.81 -12.98 27.65
N ALA A 47 11.19 -12.06 28.39
CA ALA A 47 11.62 -11.74 29.75
C ALA A 47 11.51 -12.97 30.69
N TRP A 48 10.49 -13.80 30.53
CA TRP A 48 10.32 -15.03 31.27
C TRP A 48 11.40 -16.08 30.94
N GLN A 49 11.78 -16.21 29.64
CA GLN A 49 12.90 -17.09 29.25
C GLN A 49 14.21 -16.69 29.92
N VAL A 50 14.48 -15.38 30.01
CA VAL A 50 15.67 -14.86 30.69
C VAL A 50 15.58 -15.07 32.20
N ALA A 51 14.42 -14.76 32.82
CA ALA A 51 14.19 -14.88 34.26
C ALA A 51 14.35 -16.32 34.79
N THR A 52 13.85 -17.26 34.02
CA THR A 52 13.90 -18.70 34.36
C THR A 52 15.22 -19.36 34.01
N GLY A 53 16.15 -18.64 33.36
CA GLY A 53 17.42 -19.19 32.87
C GLY A 53 17.25 -20.16 31.69
N ALA A 54 16.09 -20.17 31.02
CA ALA A 54 15.90 -21.01 29.86
C ALA A 54 16.90 -20.67 28.75
N PHE A 55 17.15 -19.36 28.54
CA PHE A 55 18.17 -18.84 27.65
C PHE A 55 18.80 -17.57 28.22
N PRO A 56 20.14 -17.40 28.12
CA PRO A 56 20.76 -16.10 28.36
C PRO A 56 20.24 -15.04 27.39
N ALA A 57 20.07 -13.80 27.83
CA ALA A 57 19.50 -12.72 27.03
C ALA A 57 20.19 -12.55 25.67
N HIS A 58 21.52 -12.63 25.60
CA HIS A 58 22.31 -12.47 24.38
C HIS A 58 22.13 -13.59 23.34
N GLN A 59 21.55 -14.73 23.74
CA GLN A 59 21.24 -15.84 22.84
C GLN A 59 19.81 -15.77 22.25
N ILE A 60 19.01 -14.80 22.69
CA ILE A 60 17.63 -14.61 22.20
C ILE A 60 17.62 -13.53 21.13
N VAL A 61 17.01 -13.86 19.98
CA VAL A 61 16.78 -12.93 18.87
C VAL A 61 15.29 -12.72 18.69
N ALA A 62 14.86 -11.47 18.81
CA ALA A 62 13.50 -11.05 18.53
C ALA A 62 13.47 -10.27 17.20
N VAL A 63 12.70 -10.74 16.23
CA VAL A 63 12.63 -10.16 14.90
C VAL A 63 11.26 -9.52 14.70
N THR A 64 11.27 -8.32 14.13
CA THR A 64 10.06 -7.56 13.76
C THR A 64 10.25 -6.88 12.41
N PHE A 65 9.19 -6.28 11.84
CA PHE A 65 9.23 -5.75 10.48
C PHE A 65 9.75 -4.32 10.36
N THR A 66 9.71 -3.52 11.43
CA THR A 66 10.13 -2.11 11.39
C THR A 66 11.13 -1.79 12.49
N ASP A 67 12.06 -0.87 12.21
CA ASP A 67 13.04 -0.41 13.22
C ASP A 67 12.35 0.28 14.41
N LYS A 68 11.22 0.95 14.18
CA LYS A 68 10.38 1.52 15.25
C LYS A 68 9.87 0.42 16.19
N ALA A 69 9.31 -0.66 15.65
CA ALA A 69 8.83 -1.80 16.45
C ALA A 69 9.99 -2.49 17.19
N ALA A 70 11.14 -2.65 16.55
CA ALA A 70 12.35 -3.18 17.19
C ALA A 70 12.82 -2.28 18.35
N GLY A 71 12.77 -0.96 18.18
CA GLY A 71 13.08 0.01 19.23
C GLY A 71 12.12 -0.08 20.42
N GLN A 72 10.82 -0.15 20.15
CA GLN A 72 9.79 -0.33 21.18
C GLN A 72 9.95 -1.66 21.92
N LEU A 73 10.26 -2.73 21.20
CA LEU A 73 10.49 -4.05 21.79
C LEU A 73 11.70 -4.02 22.73
N ARG A 74 12.81 -3.41 22.32
CA ARG A 74 14.00 -3.22 23.18
C ARG A 74 13.67 -2.45 24.46
N SER A 75 12.96 -1.34 24.33
CA SER A 75 12.56 -0.52 25.49
C SER A 75 11.70 -1.31 26.48
N ARG A 76 10.72 -2.08 26.00
CA ARG A 76 9.86 -2.91 26.85
C ARG A 76 10.63 -4.05 27.51
N LEU A 77 11.57 -4.69 26.80
CA LEU A 77 12.42 -5.74 27.35
C LEU A 77 13.33 -5.20 28.44
N GLY A 78 13.94 -4.03 28.23
CA GLY A 78 14.75 -3.36 29.25
C GLY A 78 13.93 -3.01 30.51
N ALA A 79 12.69 -2.54 30.35
CA ALA A 79 11.77 -2.27 31.47
C ALA A 79 11.42 -3.52 32.27
N LEU A 80 11.51 -4.71 31.66
CA LEU A 80 11.31 -6.01 32.30
C LEU A 80 12.62 -6.65 32.78
N GLY A 81 13.78 -5.97 32.65
CA GLY A 81 15.09 -6.46 33.07
C GLY A 81 15.70 -7.51 32.13
N ALA A 82 15.18 -7.66 30.94
CA ALA A 82 15.72 -8.55 29.89
C ALA A 82 16.67 -7.78 28.94
N ASP A 83 17.59 -7.02 29.52
CA ASP A 83 18.63 -6.32 28.77
C ASP A 83 19.57 -7.30 28.08
N GLY A 84 20.06 -6.93 26.89
CA GLY A 84 20.94 -7.77 26.08
C GLY A 84 20.25 -8.70 25.09
N VAL A 85 18.92 -8.79 25.11
CA VAL A 85 18.16 -9.45 24.04
C VAL A 85 18.31 -8.65 22.74
N ARG A 86 18.59 -9.35 21.65
CA ARG A 86 18.72 -8.74 20.34
C ARG A 86 17.35 -8.57 19.71
N ALA A 87 16.82 -7.35 19.68
CA ALA A 87 15.63 -7.01 18.92
C ALA A 87 15.99 -6.20 17.67
N SER A 88 15.66 -6.69 16.47
CA SER A 88 16.03 -6.09 15.19
C SER A 88 15.02 -6.46 14.08
N THR A 89 15.16 -5.84 12.91
CA THR A 89 14.51 -6.33 11.68
C THR A 89 15.37 -7.41 11.03
N PHE A 90 14.79 -8.20 10.10
CA PHE A 90 15.56 -9.13 9.27
C PHE A 90 16.72 -8.43 8.56
N HIS A 91 16.46 -7.29 7.94
CA HIS A 91 17.48 -6.51 7.21
C HIS A 91 18.60 -6.00 8.12
N SER A 92 18.25 -5.48 9.31
CA SER A 92 19.25 -5.00 10.28
C SER A 92 20.10 -6.14 10.84
N ALA A 93 19.52 -7.32 11.04
CA ALA A 93 20.24 -8.51 11.46
C ALA A 93 21.19 -9.01 10.34
N ALA A 94 20.69 -9.08 9.10
CA ALA A 94 21.47 -9.47 7.93
C ALA A 94 22.65 -8.53 7.70
N LEU A 95 22.43 -7.21 7.72
CA LEU A 95 23.50 -6.22 7.58
C LEU A 95 24.57 -6.37 8.67
N THR A 96 24.16 -6.68 9.91
CA THR A 96 25.12 -6.90 11.00
C THR A 96 25.98 -8.15 10.75
N LEU A 97 25.38 -9.23 10.25
CA LEU A 97 26.12 -10.45 9.92
C LEU A 97 27.08 -10.23 8.75
N LEU A 98 26.64 -9.57 7.67
CA LEU A 98 27.51 -9.24 6.55
C LEU A 98 28.71 -8.40 6.99
N ARG A 99 28.48 -7.36 7.78
CA ARG A 99 29.56 -6.52 8.32
C ARG A 99 30.54 -7.29 9.20
N HIS A 100 30.04 -8.25 9.96
CA HIS A 100 30.88 -9.06 10.84
C HIS A 100 31.78 -10.04 10.08
N PHE A 101 31.24 -10.72 9.06
CA PHE A 101 31.95 -11.78 8.35
C PHE A 101 32.68 -11.33 7.07
N GLN A 102 32.12 -10.30 6.38
CA GLN A 102 32.62 -9.86 5.06
C GLN A 102 33.07 -8.39 5.04
N GLY A 103 32.85 -7.63 6.12
CA GLY A 103 33.10 -6.19 6.14
C GLY A 103 31.95 -5.37 5.59
N ASP A 104 32.23 -4.13 5.15
CA ASP A 104 31.19 -3.25 4.62
C ASP A 104 30.61 -3.81 3.30
N PRO A 105 29.32 -4.13 3.25
CA PRO A 105 28.71 -4.72 2.04
C PRO A 105 28.57 -3.74 0.86
N GLY A 106 28.78 -2.44 1.07
CA GLY A 106 28.67 -1.40 0.07
C GLY A 106 27.47 -0.45 0.29
N ARG A 107 27.21 0.39 -0.70
CA ARG A 107 26.20 1.46 -0.62
C ARG A 107 24.80 0.94 -0.91
N ILE A 108 23.89 1.14 0.04
CA ILE A 108 22.48 0.72 -0.09
C ILE A 108 21.68 1.77 -0.85
N LEU A 109 20.90 1.33 -1.85
CA LEU A 109 19.96 2.16 -2.59
C LEU A 109 18.80 2.62 -1.68
N ALA A 110 18.62 3.93 -1.58
CA ALA A 110 17.47 4.50 -0.88
C ALA A 110 16.13 4.17 -1.58
N SER A 111 16.15 4.02 -2.91
CA SER A 111 14.96 3.66 -3.69
C SER A 111 15.36 3.05 -5.05
N LYS A 112 14.83 1.86 -5.35
CA LYS A 112 14.96 1.20 -6.66
C LYS A 112 14.42 2.06 -7.81
N ALA A 113 13.37 2.84 -7.53
CA ALA A 113 12.72 3.68 -8.54
C ALA A 113 13.65 4.70 -9.19
N LEU A 114 14.71 5.15 -8.50
CA LEU A 114 15.68 6.09 -9.07
C LEU A 114 16.46 5.47 -10.24
N LEU A 115 16.89 4.22 -10.08
CA LEU A 115 17.62 3.49 -11.12
C LEU A 115 16.65 3.02 -12.22
N LEU A 116 15.49 2.50 -11.83
CA LEU A 116 14.48 1.99 -12.75
C LEU A 116 13.88 3.08 -13.65
N ARG A 117 13.79 4.33 -13.20
CA ARG A 117 13.33 5.45 -14.03
C ARG A 117 14.22 5.65 -15.27
N ARG A 118 15.53 5.51 -15.12
CA ARG A 118 16.49 5.61 -16.24
C ARG A 118 16.31 4.44 -17.23
N ILE A 119 15.96 3.24 -16.73
CA ILE A 119 15.74 2.06 -17.56
C ILE A 119 14.38 2.17 -18.27
N ALA A 120 13.34 2.60 -17.56
CA ALA A 120 12.00 2.75 -18.10
C ALA A 120 11.92 3.71 -19.30
N ASN A 121 12.76 4.75 -19.34
CA ASN A 121 12.85 5.68 -20.47
C ASN A 121 13.26 5.00 -21.79
N GLY A 122 13.91 3.85 -21.75
CA GLY A 122 14.30 3.05 -22.90
C GLY A 122 13.24 2.03 -23.34
N LEU A 123 12.11 1.94 -22.66
CA LEU A 123 11.03 1.01 -23.02
C LEU A 123 10.25 1.49 -24.25
N PRO A 124 9.58 0.58 -24.99
CA PRO A 124 8.64 0.95 -26.07
C PRO A 124 7.55 1.91 -25.58
N VAL A 125 7.05 2.76 -26.47
CA VAL A 125 6.12 3.86 -26.15
C VAL A 125 4.95 3.47 -25.23
N PRO A 126 4.22 2.35 -25.40
CA PRO A 126 3.11 2.02 -24.48
C PRO A 126 3.54 1.75 -23.04
N PHE A 127 4.84 1.45 -22.82
CA PHE A 127 5.39 1.03 -21.52
C PHE A 127 6.39 2.03 -20.94
N ARG A 128 6.83 3.03 -21.71
CA ARG A 128 7.76 4.09 -21.28
C ARG A 128 7.20 4.90 -20.11
N PHE A 129 5.88 5.03 -20.04
CA PHE A 129 5.16 5.76 -19.01
C PHE A 129 4.72 4.89 -17.83
N ARG A 130 5.14 3.61 -17.80
CA ARG A 130 4.92 2.80 -16.60
C ARG A 130 5.83 3.31 -15.49
N PRO A 131 5.28 3.51 -14.29
CA PRO A 131 6.05 4.12 -13.23
C PRO A 131 7.16 3.19 -12.80
N ALA A 132 8.31 3.78 -12.57
CA ALA A 132 9.43 3.09 -11.95
C ALA A 132 9.05 2.44 -10.61
N GLY A 133 7.99 2.93 -9.96
CA GLY A 133 7.43 2.36 -8.75
C GLY A 133 6.82 0.97 -8.94
N ASP A 134 6.02 0.77 -9.99
CA ASP A 134 5.40 -0.54 -10.27
C ASP A 134 6.47 -1.57 -10.68
N LEU A 135 7.46 -1.13 -11.47
CA LEU A 135 8.61 -1.96 -11.81
C LEU A 135 9.44 -2.33 -10.57
N ALA A 136 9.60 -1.38 -9.62
CA ALA A 136 10.31 -1.63 -8.37
C ALA A 136 9.57 -2.65 -7.49
N THR A 137 8.25 -2.54 -7.38
CA THR A 137 7.43 -3.49 -6.63
C THR A 137 7.50 -4.90 -7.24
N GLU A 138 7.47 -5.01 -8.56
CA GLU A 138 7.59 -6.29 -9.25
C GLU A 138 8.97 -6.95 -9.05
N ILE A 139 10.05 -6.17 -9.14
CA ILE A 139 11.41 -6.67 -8.87
C ILE A 139 11.55 -7.07 -7.39
N GLU A 140 10.97 -6.30 -6.48
CA GLU A 140 10.92 -6.64 -5.05
C GLU A 140 10.18 -7.96 -4.80
N TRP A 141 9.00 -8.13 -5.42
CA TRP A 141 8.24 -9.38 -5.37
C TRP A 141 9.08 -10.56 -5.87
N ALA A 142 9.74 -10.41 -7.03
CA ALA A 142 10.58 -11.46 -7.61
C ALA A 142 11.76 -11.82 -6.69
N LYS A 143 12.49 -10.84 -6.19
CA LYS A 143 13.66 -11.06 -5.30
C LYS A 143 13.25 -11.65 -3.97
N ASN A 144 12.13 -11.23 -3.39
CA ASN A 144 11.57 -11.80 -2.17
C ASN A 144 11.17 -13.28 -2.32
N ARG A 145 10.97 -13.73 -3.56
CA ARG A 145 10.76 -15.15 -3.93
C ARG A 145 12.04 -15.84 -4.39
N ARG A 146 13.19 -15.20 -4.22
CA ARG A 146 14.52 -15.67 -4.64
C ARG A 146 14.61 -15.92 -6.17
N LEU A 147 13.82 -15.18 -6.95
CA LEU A 147 13.89 -15.22 -8.41
C LEU A 147 14.98 -14.25 -8.91
N THR A 148 15.71 -14.73 -9.92
CA THR A 148 16.67 -13.94 -10.70
C THR A 148 16.09 -13.58 -12.06
N PRO A 149 16.69 -12.68 -12.85
CA PRO A 149 16.25 -12.46 -14.22
C PRO A 149 16.19 -13.73 -15.08
N GLU A 150 16.99 -14.75 -14.76
CA GLU A 150 17.04 -16.04 -15.47
C GLU A 150 15.87 -16.94 -15.08
N THR A 151 15.53 -17.01 -13.81
CA THR A 151 14.47 -17.88 -13.25
C THR A 151 13.11 -17.18 -13.14
N TYR A 152 13.02 -15.91 -13.57
CA TYR A 152 11.82 -15.10 -13.42
C TYR A 152 10.55 -15.72 -14.01
N TYR A 153 10.67 -16.32 -15.20
CA TYR A 153 9.52 -16.96 -15.86
C TYR A 153 8.99 -18.18 -15.11
N ASP A 154 9.89 -18.99 -14.55
CA ASP A 154 9.54 -20.22 -13.85
C ASP A 154 8.78 -19.92 -12.54
N GLY A 155 9.05 -18.76 -11.95
CA GLY A 155 8.44 -18.33 -10.70
C GLY A 155 7.15 -17.53 -10.81
N LEU A 156 6.73 -17.15 -12.04
CA LEU A 156 5.54 -16.31 -12.23
C LEU A 156 4.23 -17.03 -11.84
N GLY A 157 4.06 -18.32 -12.20
CA GLY A 157 2.77 -18.98 -12.05
C GLY A 157 1.65 -18.17 -12.72
N ASP A 158 0.59 -17.88 -11.96
CA ASP A 158 -0.54 -17.07 -12.39
C ASP A 158 -0.34 -15.55 -12.14
N HIS A 159 0.84 -15.14 -11.67
CA HIS A 159 1.15 -13.73 -11.42
C HIS A 159 1.28 -12.93 -12.72
N GLU A 160 0.54 -11.84 -12.83
CA GLU A 160 0.59 -10.92 -13.97
C GLU A 160 1.48 -9.72 -13.67
N PRO A 161 2.65 -9.59 -14.31
CA PRO A 161 3.50 -8.43 -14.14
C PRO A 161 2.89 -7.15 -14.75
N PRO A 162 3.33 -5.94 -14.29
CA PRO A 162 2.78 -4.66 -14.73
C PRO A 162 3.06 -4.33 -16.21
N ILE A 163 4.04 -4.98 -16.83
CA ILE A 163 4.38 -4.90 -18.26
C ILE A 163 4.58 -6.33 -18.81
N PRO A 164 4.58 -6.55 -20.14
CA PRO A 164 4.83 -7.87 -20.69
C PRO A 164 6.07 -8.54 -20.07
N ARG A 165 5.93 -9.78 -19.70
CA ARG A 165 6.94 -10.54 -18.94
C ARG A 165 8.34 -10.52 -19.57
N ASP A 166 8.41 -10.54 -20.92
CA ASP A 166 9.70 -10.45 -21.63
C ASP A 166 10.39 -9.09 -21.43
N LEU A 167 9.61 -8.01 -21.44
CA LEU A 167 10.12 -6.67 -21.17
C LEU A 167 10.53 -6.53 -19.71
N LEU A 168 9.72 -7.10 -18.78
CA LEU A 168 10.07 -7.01 -17.37
C LEU A 168 11.35 -7.78 -17.07
N ARG A 169 11.53 -8.99 -17.61
CA ARG A 169 12.78 -9.72 -17.46
C ARG A 169 14.00 -8.93 -17.96
N ARG A 170 13.85 -8.22 -19.09
CA ARG A 170 14.92 -7.34 -19.61
C ARG A 170 15.18 -6.17 -18.67
N VAL A 171 14.15 -5.53 -18.14
CA VAL A 171 14.26 -4.46 -17.14
C VAL A 171 14.96 -4.97 -15.89
N PHE A 172 14.56 -6.13 -15.38
CA PHE A 172 15.14 -6.75 -14.19
C PHE A 172 16.65 -7.04 -14.39
N ARG A 173 17.01 -7.64 -15.53
CA ARG A 173 18.44 -7.90 -15.86
C ARG A 173 19.25 -6.61 -15.96
N GLU A 174 18.72 -5.59 -16.62
CA GLU A 174 19.40 -4.29 -16.75
C GLU A 174 19.49 -3.57 -15.39
N TYR A 175 18.49 -3.73 -14.53
CA TYR A 175 18.51 -3.21 -13.16
C TYR A 175 19.65 -3.84 -12.35
N GLU A 176 19.76 -5.19 -12.35
CA GLU A 176 20.82 -5.90 -11.63
C GLU A 176 22.20 -5.51 -12.17
N ARG A 177 22.37 -5.47 -13.51
CA ARG A 177 23.61 -5.08 -14.17
C ARG A 177 24.07 -3.68 -13.77
N ARG A 178 23.17 -2.69 -13.77
CA ARG A 178 23.52 -1.30 -13.38
C ARG A 178 23.82 -1.20 -11.91
N LYS A 179 23.05 -1.84 -11.08
CA LYS A 179 23.24 -1.90 -9.64
C LYS A 179 24.64 -2.43 -9.31
N GLU A 180 25.03 -3.53 -9.96
CA GLU A 180 26.36 -4.14 -9.78
C GLU A 180 27.48 -3.21 -10.29
N ALA A 181 27.33 -2.63 -11.48
CA ALA A 181 28.30 -1.71 -12.07
C ALA A 181 28.53 -0.44 -11.23
N GLU A 182 27.51 0.02 -10.50
CA GLU A 182 27.60 1.20 -9.60
C GLU A 182 27.97 0.80 -8.14
N GLY A 183 28.24 -0.48 -7.84
CA GLY A 183 28.54 -0.98 -6.51
C GLY A 183 27.41 -0.76 -5.50
N LEU A 184 26.16 -0.87 -5.98
CA LEU A 184 24.96 -0.60 -5.20
C LEU A 184 24.30 -1.90 -4.76
N LEU A 185 23.62 -1.84 -3.61
CA LEU A 185 22.78 -2.91 -3.08
C LEU A 185 21.37 -2.40 -2.85
N ASP A 186 20.39 -3.23 -3.10
CA ASP A 186 19.05 -3.01 -2.56
C ASP A 186 18.84 -3.81 -1.26
N PHE A 187 17.67 -3.65 -0.65
CA PHE A 187 17.38 -4.30 0.63
C PHE A 187 17.33 -5.83 0.50
N GLU A 188 16.84 -6.36 -0.61
CA GLU A 188 16.77 -7.80 -0.84
C GLU A 188 18.17 -8.41 -1.01
N ASP A 189 19.14 -7.65 -1.57
CA ASP A 189 20.52 -8.12 -1.66
C ASP A 189 21.15 -8.35 -0.29
N LEU A 190 20.79 -7.55 0.72
CA LEU A 190 21.30 -7.77 2.08
C LEU A 190 20.87 -9.14 2.61
N LEU A 191 19.61 -9.51 2.37
CA LEU A 191 19.09 -10.81 2.78
C LEU A 191 19.70 -11.94 1.96
N GLU A 192 19.69 -11.83 0.63
CA GLU A 192 20.20 -12.88 -0.27
C GLU A 192 21.71 -13.12 -0.07
N ARG A 193 22.51 -12.06 0.09
CA ARG A 193 23.96 -12.21 0.39
C ARG A 193 24.18 -12.89 1.74
N THR A 194 23.35 -12.59 2.75
CA THR A 194 23.44 -13.25 4.05
C THR A 194 23.03 -14.71 3.97
N VAL A 195 21.98 -15.01 3.21
CA VAL A 195 21.57 -16.39 2.94
C VAL A 195 22.72 -17.15 2.26
N ARG A 196 23.30 -16.63 1.17
CA ARG A 196 24.44 -17.24 0.49
C ARG A 196 25.66 -17.42 1.39
N LEU A 197 26.00 -16.42 2.20
CA LEU A 197 27.08 -16.53 3.18
C LEU A 197 26.86 -17.75 4.09
N LEU A 198 25.66 -17.87 4.68
CA LEU A 198 25.36 -18.96 5.60
C LEU A 198 25.16 -20.33 4.91
N GLU A 199 24.79 -20.34 3.63
CA GLU A 199 24.75 -21.56 2.82
C GLU A 199 26.15 -22.09 2.50
N THR A 200 27.12 -21.21 2.23
CA THR A 200 28.46 -21.58 1.72
C THR A 200 29.56 -21.57 2.77
N ASP A 201 29.44 -20.77 3.82
CA ASP A 201 30.44 -20.65 4.89
C ASP A 201 29.96 -21.35 6.17
N GLU A 202 30.48 -22.54 6.40
CA GLU A 202 30.15 -23.38 7.56
C GLU A 202 30.59 -22.74 8.89
N GLN A 203 31.71 -22.03 8.91
CA GLN A 203 32.20 -21.35 10.12
C GLN A 203 31.30 -20.19 10.49
N ALA A 204 30.87 -19.39 9.52
CA ALA A 204 29.90 -18.31 9.73
C ALA A 204 28.59 -18.87 10.27
N ARG A 205 28.07 -19.96 9.66
CA ARG A 205 26.85 -20.62 10.11
C ARG A 205 26.98 -21.17 11.53
N ALA A 206 28.07 -21.87 11.84
CA ALA A 206 28.34 -22.39 13.19
C ALA A 206 28.41 -21.28 14.25
N SER A 207 29.07 -20.17 13.94
CA SER A 207 29.15 -18.99 14.82
C SER A 207 27.76 -18.38 15.10
N VAL A 208 26.90 -18.29 14.09
CA VAL A 208 25.51 -17.83 14.27
C VAL A 208 24.72 -18.81 15.14
N HIS A 209 24.87 -20.11 14.94
CA HIS A 209 24.19 -21.14 15.73
C HIS A 209 24.64 -21.17 17.19
N GLU A 210 25.92 -20.91 17.48
CA GLU A 210 26.43 -20.80 18.84
C GLU A 210 25.87 -19.57 19.55
N ARG A 211 25.85 -18.43 18.84
CA ARG A 211 25.46 -17.12 19.39
C ARG A 211 23.97 -16.97 19.56
N TRP A 212 23.15 -17.45 18.60
CA TRP A 212 21.69 -17.27 18.56
C TRP A 212 20.99 -18.61 18.73
N ARG A 213 20.26 -18.78 19.81
CA ARG A 213 19.69 -20.08 20.18
C ARG A 213 18.17 -20.10 20.24
N ALA A 214 17.52 -18.97 20.52
CA ALA A 214 16.08 -18.88 20.58
C ALA A 214 15.58 -17.68 19.73
N PHE A 215 14.56 -17.92 18.94
CA PHE A 215 14.02 -16.93 18.02
C PHE A 215 12.56 -16.63 18.36
N THR A 216 12.22 -15.33 18.34
CA THR A 216 10.83 -14.87 18.39
C THR A 216 10.60 -13.96 17.19
N VAL A 217 9.65 -14.30 16.33
CA VAL A 217 9.33 -13.51 15.12
C VAL A 217 7.92 -12.99 15.24
N ASP A 218 7.79 -11.67 15.32
CA ASP A 218 6.53 -10.96 15.32
C ASP A 218 6.03 -10.72 13.88
N GLU A 219 4.72 -10.56 13.70
CA GLU A 219 4.05 -10.37 12.41
C GLU A 219 4.43 -11.47 11.38
N TYR A 220 4.52 -12.72 11.83
CA TYR A 220 5.05 -13.82 11.01
C TYR A 220 4.23 -14.09 9.74
N GLN A 221 2.98 -13.63 9.67
CA GLN A 221 2.14 -13.69 8.47
C GLN A 221 2.65 -12.81 7.31
N ASP A 222 3.57 -11.89 7.57
CA ASP A 222 4.16 -11.00 6.57
C ASP A 222 5.56 -11.45 6.09
N VAL A 223 6.05 -12.59 6.58
CA VAL A 223 7.33 -13.15 6.18
C VAL A 223 7.26 -13.62 4.71
N ASN A 224 8.25 -13.23 3.91
CA ASN A 224 8.43 -13.70 2.54
C ASN A 224 9.41 -14.89 2.48
N LEU A 225 9.54 -15.52 1.29
CA LEU A 225 10.38 -16.69 1.11
C LEU A 225 11.86 -16.42 1.43
N LEU A 226 12.37 -15.25 1.05
CA LEU A 226 13.78 -14.88 1.32
C LEU A 226 14.06 -14.72 2.81
N GLN A 227 13.14 -14.09 3.54
CA GLN A 227 13.22 -13.96 5.00
C GLN A 227 13.07 -15.33 5.70
N GLN A 228 12.19 -16.17 5.18
CA GLN A 228 12.03 -17.54 5.69
C GLN A 228 13.31 -18.36 5.50
N ALA A 229 13.94 -18.29 4.32
CA ALA A 229 15.20 -18.99 4.05
C ALA A 229 16.30 -18.53 5.02
N LEU A 230 16.38 -17.22 5.30
CA LEU A 230 17.34 -16.69 6.28
C LEU A 230 17.05 -17.20 7.69
N LEU A 231 15.79 -17.20 8.11
CA LEU A 231 15.38 -17.72 9.42
C LEU A 231 15.69 -19.22 9.55
N ASP A 232 15.49 -19.99 8.48
CA ASP A 232 15.80 -21.42 8.45
C ASP A 232 17.29 -21.69 8.63
N LEU A 233 18.14 -20.88 8.01
CA LEU A 233 19.60 -20.96 8.21
C LEU A 233 20.03 -20.54 9.62
N TRP A 234 19.38 -19.56 10.23
CA TRP A 234 19.63 -19.20 11.62
C TRP A 234 19.19 -20.30 12.60
N LEU A 235 18.05 -20.91 12.33
CA LEU A 235 17.49 -21.96 13.18
C LEU A 235 18.28 -23.28 13.03
N GLY A 236 18.66 -23.63 11.81
CA GLY A 236 19.28 -24.93 11.50
C GLY A 236 18.32 -26.09 11.80
N GLU A 237 18.83 -27.14 12.41
CA GLU A 237 18.05 -28.32 12.82
C GLU A 237 17.29 -28.11 14.15
N ARG A 238 17.43 -26.95 14.77
CA ARG A 238 16.78 -26.62 16.05
C ARG A 238 15.34 -26.21 15.83
N ASP A 239 14.57 -26.19 16.90
CA ASP A 239 13.15 -25.89 16.91
C ASP A 239 12.73 -24.76 17.86
N GLU A 240 13.69 -24.03 18.44
CA GLU A 240 13.49 -22.95 19.39
C GLU A 240 12.95 -21.68 18.70
N LEU A 241 11.78 -21.79 18.10
CA LEU A 241 11.09 -20.75 17.33
C LEU A 241 9.73 -20.41 17.95
N CYS A 242 9.52 -19.17 18.31
CA CYS A 242 8.21 -18.60 18.60
C CYS A 242 7.78 -17.74 17.43
N ALA A 243 6.79 -18.20 16.67
CA ALA A 243 6.17 -17.45 15.58
C ALA A 243 4.86 -16.83 16.06
N VAL A 244 4.71 -15.52 15.92
CA VAL A 244 3.51 -14.79 16.35
C VAL A 244 2.94 -14.03 15.16
N GLY A 245 1.65 -14.13 14.95
CA GLY A 245 1.03 -13.45 13.83
C GLY A 245 -0.48 -13.49 13.82
N ASP A 246 -1.04 -12.75 12.88
CA ASP A 246 -2.45 -12.71 12.56
C ASP A 246 -2.65 -12.92 11.05
N ASP A 247 -2.99 -14.12 10.64
CA ASP A 247 -3.23 -14.45 9.23
C ASP A 247 -4.38 -13.63 8.60
N TYR A 248 -5.32 -13.11 9.42
CA TYR A 248 -6.35 -12.17 8.97
C TYR A 248 -5.80 -10.77 8.65
N GLN A 249 -4.57 -10.45 9.08
CA GLN A 249 -3.88 -9.20 8.78
C GLN A 249 -2.73 -9.38 7.75
N SER A 250 -2.69 -10.49 7.01
CA SER A 250 -1.75 -10.70 5.91
C SER A 250 -2.18 -9.90 4.68
N ILE A 251 -1.58 -8.73 4.48
CA ILE A 251 -1.94 -7.74 3.45
C ILE A 251 -0.75 -7.26 2.62
N TYR A 252 0.34 -8.04 2.57
CA TYR A 252 1.56 -7.73 1.81
C TYR A 252 1.92 -8.83 0.81
N GLY A 253 0.92 -9.58 0.31
CA GLY A 253 1.12 -10.62 -0.71
C GLY A 253 1.74 -10.09 -2.00
N PHE A 254 1.43 -8.83 -2.36
CA PHE A 254 2.00 -8.14 -3.51
C PHE A 254 3.52 -7.89 -3.40
N THR A 255 4.12 -8.00 -2.21
CA THR A 255 5.58 -7.97 -1.99
C THR A 255 6.19 -9.36 -1.82
N GLY A 256 5.39 -10.42 -1.96
CA GLY A 256 5.82 -11.82 -1.80
C GLY A 256 5.68 -12.37 -0.39
N ALA A 257 5.04 -11.66 0.55
CA ALA A 257 4.71 -12.15 1.87
C ALA A 257 3.66 -13.27 1.82
N SER A 258 3.68 -14.18 2.81
CA SER A 258 2.73 -15.29 2.86
C SER A 258 2.41 -15.74 4.28
N ALA A 259 1.13 -15.72 4.65
CA ALA A 259 0.66 -16.29 5.92
C ALA A 259 0.83 -17.81 6.01
N GLN A 260 1.15 -18.48 4.90
CA GLN A 260 1.34 -19.92 4.87
C GLN A 260 2.47 -20.39 5.82
N TRP A 261 3.51 -19.57 6.00
CA TRP A 261 4.60 -19.88 6.94
C TRP A 261 4.09 -20.01 8.37
N LEU A 262 3.20 -19.11 8.80
CA LEU A 262 2.56 -19.15 10.11
C LEU A 262 1.63 -20.36 10.24
N LEU A 263 0.77 -20.56 9.25
CA LEU A 263 -0.24 -21.61 9.26
C LEU A 263 0.35 -23.02 9.11
N ALA A 264 1.50 -23.15 8.45
CA ALA A 264 2.20 -24.41 8.26
C ALA A 264 3.12 -24.78 9.43
N LEU A 265 3.37 -23.89 10.38
CA LEU A 265 4.31 -24.13 11.49
C LEU A 265 3.98 -25.40 12.31
N PRO A 266 2.71 -25.69 12.65
CA PRO A 266 2.37 -26.95 13.35
C PRO A 266 2.60 -28.20 12.51
N ARG A 267 2.59 -28.08 11.16
CA ARG A 267 2.94 -29.22 10.27
C ARG A 267 4.44 -29.39 10.18
N ARG A 268 5.19 -28.29 10.16
CA ARG A 268 6.66 -28.31 10.17
C ARG A 268 7.21 -28.87 11.47
N PHE A 269 6.60 -28.51 12.59
CA PHE A 269 6.95 -28.98 13.93
C PHE A 269 5.75 -29.63 14.57
N PRO A 270 5.55 -30.97 14.42
CA PRO A 270 4.34 -31.65 14.92
C PRO A 270 4.12 -31.54 16.43
N HIS A 271 5.18 -31.28 17.19
CA HIS A 271 5.15 -31.05 18.64
C HIS A 271 5.01 -29.56 19.02
N ALA A 272 4.81 -28.68 18.04
CA ALA A 272 4.63 -27.25 18.30
C ALA A 272 3.40 -27.00 19.17
N ARG A 273 3.58 -26.18 20.20
CA ARG A 273 2.47 -25.65 20.97
C ARG A 273 1.76 -24.56 20.16
N VAL A 274 0.45 -24.66 20.03
CA VAL A 274 -0.37 -23.65 19.35
C VAL A 274 -1.24 -22.94 20.39
N VAL A 275 -1.04 -21.64 20.52
CA VAL A 275 -1.84 -20.79 21.42
C VAL A 275 -2.65 -19.80 20.60
N ARG A 276 -3.96 -19.67 20.86
CA ARG A 276 -4.84 -18.69 20.24
C ARG A 276 -5.11 -17.56 21.21
N LEU A 277 -4.85 -16.32 20.77
CA LEU A 277 -5.21 -15.13 21.52
C LEU A 277 -6.42 -14.49 20.84
N GLU A 278 -7.58 -14.61 21.46
CA GLU A 278 -8.88 -14.17 20.91
C GLU A 278 -9.52 -13.07 21.74
N ARG A 279 -9.05 -12.79 22.95
CA ARG A 279 -9.56 -11.71 23.82
C ARG A 279 -8.97 -10.37 23.37
N SER A 280 -9.80 -9.52 22.78
CA SER A 280 -9.40 -8.18 22.34
C SER A 280 -9.55 -7.16 23.47
N TYR A 281 -8.47 -6.42 23.71
CA TYR A 281 -8.40 -5.33 24.69
C TYR A 281 -8.48 -3.95 24.02
N ARG A 282 -8.85 -3.92 22.73
CA ARG A 282 -8.85 -2.72 21.91
C ARG A 282 -10.25 -2.19 21.65
N SER A 283 -11.06 -2.99 20.99
CA SER A 283 -12.31 -2.54 20.40
C SER A 283 -13.52 -2.95 21.23
N THR A 284 -14.54 -2.10 21.21
CA THR A 284 -15.82 -2.37 21.87
C THR A 284 -16.54 -3.57 21.26
N PRO A 285 -17.51 -4.19 21.98
CA PRO A 285 -18.29 -5.30 21.48
C PRO A 285 -18.94 -5.05 20.12
N GLU A 286 -19.48 -3.84 19.90
CA GLU A 286 -20.21 -3.45 18.71
C GLU A 286 -19.28 -3.39 17.48
N VAL A 287 -18.09 -2.80 17.64
CA VAL A 287 -17.06 -2.77 16.57
C VAL A 287 -16.60 -4.18 16.23
N LEU A 288 -16.34 -5.02 17.25
CA LEU A 288 -15.90 -6.40 17.01
C LEU A 288 -17.02 -7.26 16.43
N ALA A 289 -18.27 -7.07 16.84
CA ALA A 289 -19.40 -7.80 16.27
C ALA A 289 -19.51 -7.55 14.75
N LEU A 290 -19.30 -6.30 14.31
CA LEU A 290 -19.27 -5.98 12.87
C LEU A 290 -18.07 -6.64 12.18
N ALA A 291 -16.86 -6.48 12.70
CA ALA A 291 -15.64 -7.06 12.12
C ALA A 291 -15.68 -8.60 12.05
N ASN A 292 -16.20 -9.25 13.08
CA ASN A 292 -16.33 -10.70 13.15
C ASN A 292 -17.27 -11.29 12.08
N ARG A 293 -18.15 -10.50 11.46
CA ARG A 293 -19.00 -10.96 10.36
C ARG A 293 -18.19 -11.31 9.09
N LEU A 294 -16.99 -10.74 8.94
CA LEU A 294 -16.08 -11.09 7.84
C LEU A 294 -15.32 -12.40 8.09
N VAL A 295 -15.15 -12.83 9.35
CA VAL A 295 -14.32 -13.97 9.73
C VAL A 295 -14.60 -15.25 8.91
N PRO A 296 -15.86 -15.64 8.65
CA PRO A 296 -16.15 -16.84 7.86
C PRO A 296 -15.59 -16.82 6.42
N ARG A 297 -15.24 -15.63 5.93
CA ARG A 297 -14.75 -15.41 4.57
C ARG A 297 -13.25 -15.08 4.47
N LEU A 298 -12.58 -14.88 5.63
CA LEU A 298 -11.15 -14.55 5.67
C LEU A 298 -10.25 -15.74 5.39
N GLY A 299 -10.75 -16.97 5.58
CA GLY A 299 -9.95 -18.19 5.45
C GLY A 299 -8.93 -18.34 6.59
N GLY A 300 -7.97 -19.23 6.42
CA GLY A 300 -6.86 -19.40 7.36
C GLY A 300 -7.24 -20.08 8.68
N SER A 301 -6.71 -19.59 9.79
CA SER A 301 -6.91 -20.14 11.13
C SER A 301 -8.23 -19.64 11.74
N ALA A 302 -9.16 -20.56 12.00
CA ALA A 302 -10.42 -20.19 12.67
C ALA A 302 -10.16 -19.51 14.03
N LYS A 303 -10.55 -18.25 14.14
CA LYS A 303 -10.49 -17.45 15.38
C LYS A 303 -11.57 -16.36 15.35
N THR A 304 -12.14 -16.06 16.50
CA THR A 304 -13.18 -15.04 16.66
C THR A 304 -12.80 -14.14 17.83
N LEU A 305 -12.75 -12.82 17.57
CA LEU A 305 -12.38 -11.87 18.62
C LEU A 305 -13.51 -11.73 19.64
N THR A 306 -13.14 -11.83 20.92
CA THR A 306 -14.03 -11.61 22.05
C THR A 306 -13.66 -10.30 22.75
N PRO A 307 -14.57 -9.36 22.94
CA PRO A 307 -14.27 -8.08 23.59
C PRO A 307 -14.03 -8.26 25.09
N THR A 308 -13.14 -7.42 25.63
CA THR A 308 -12.89 -7.32 27.08
C THR A 308 -13.09 -5.89 27.59
N VAL A 309 -13.38 -4.95 26.70
CA VAL A 309 -13.68 -3.55 27.02
C VAL A 309 -15.19 -3.36 27.14
N ALA A 310 -15.60 -2.27 27.79
CA ALA A 310 -17.02 -1.93 27.96
C ALA A 310 -17.70 -1.62 26.62
N ASP A 311 -19.02 -1.71 26.61
CA ASP A 311 -19.89 -1.41 25.48
C ASP A 311 -19.63 0.01 24.95
N GLY A 312 -19.82 0.19 23.66
CA GLY A 312 -19.64 1.44 22.93
C GLY A 312 -20.86 1.80 22.07
N PRO A 313 -20.74 2.83 21.26
CA PRO A 313 -21.76 3.14 20.28
C PRO A 313 -21.77 2.12 19.14
N GLU A 314 -22.96 1.91 18.56
CA GLU A 314 -23.10 1.12 17.35
C GLU A 314 -22.32 1.75 16.19
N PRO A 315 -21.65 0.95 15.36
CA PRO A 315 -21.03 1.43 14.15
C PRO A 315 -22.04 2.11 13.21
N VAL A 316 -21.69 3.28 12.70
CA VAL A 316 -22.52 3.99 11.74
C VAL A 316 -22.18 3.49 10.33
N VAL A 317 -23.15 2.84 9.68
CA VAL A 317 -22.93 2.23 8.35
C VAL A 317 -24.04 2.66 7.41
N GLY A 318 -23.69 3.37 6.33
CA GLY A 318 -24.69 3.86 5.38
C GLY A 318 -24.11 4.60 4.17
N PRO A 319 -24.91 4.79 3.11
CA PRO A 319 -24.52 5.55 1.93
C PRO A 319 -24.52 7.05 2.20
N GLY A 320 -23.58 7.77 1.56
CA GLY A 320 -23.59 9.24 1.50
C GLY A 320 -23.41 9.92 2.87
N LEU A 321 -22.80 9.28 3.84
CA LEU A 321 -22.53 9.88 5.15
C LEU A 321 -21.39 10.88 5.03
N ASP A 322 -21.59 12.09 5.54
CA ASP A 322 -20.59 13.15 5.51
C ASP A 322 -19.50 12.90 6.57
N VAL A 323 -18.31 12.55 6.10
CA VAL A 323 -17.14 12.27 6.95
C VAL A 323 -16.70 13.51 7.74
N VAL A 324 -16.74 14.70 7.11
CA VAL A 324 -16.33 15.97 7.75
C VAL A 324 -17.29 16.36 8.86
N ALA A 325 -18.60 16.23 8.60
CA ALA A 325 -19.63 16.50 9.60
C ALA A 325 -19.50 15.54 10.79
N HIS A 326 -19.23 14.24 10.53
CA HIS A 326 -19.07 13.25 11.59
C HIS A 326 -17.81 13.50 12.45
N VAL A 327 -16.70 13.91 11.84
CA VAL A 327 -15.50 14.33 12.57
C VAL A 327 -15.80 15.53 13.48
N ARG A 328 -16.56 16.53 12.98
CA ARG A 328 -16.98 17.69 13.79
C ARG A 328 -17.87 17.30 14.96
N GLU A 329 -18.82 16.40 14.72
CA GLU A 329 -19.72 15.88 15.75
C GLU A 329 -18.95 15.17 16.87
N LEU A 330 -18.04 14.25 16.52
CA LEU A 330 -17.20 13.56 17.50
C LEU A 330 -16.29 14.53 18.25
N HIS A 331 -15.71 15.52 17.57
CA HIS A 331 -14.87 16.52 18.20
C HIS A 331 -15.66 17.43 19.14
N ALA A 332 -16.85 17.87 18.74
CA ALA A 332 -17.77 18.62 19.60
C ALA A 332 -18.22 17.79 20.83
N GLY A 333 -18.29 16.47 20.69
CA GLY A 333 -18.51 15.52 21.77
C GLY A 333 -17.30 15.31 22.70
N GLY A 334 -16.17 16.00 22.45
CA GLY A 334 -14.97 15.98 23.29
C GLY A 334 -13.87 15.02 22.84
N LEU A 335 -14.00 14.33 21.70
CA LEU A 335 -12.94 13.47 21.19
C LEU A 335 -11.84 14.30 20.53
N PRO A 336 -10.56 14.14 20.94
CA PRO A 336 -9.43 14.82 20.29
C PRO A 336 -9.30 14.41 18.82
N LEU A 337 -8.95 15.36 17.94
CA LEU A 337 -8.77 15.10 16.51
C LEU A 337 -7.66 14.07 16.23
N GLU A 338 -6.63 14.04 17.06
CA GLU A 338 -5.51 13.10 17.00
C GLU A 338 -5.91 11.64 17.28
N GLU A 339 -7.06 11.45 17.92
CA GLU A 339 -7.64 10.12 18.18
C GLU A 339 -8.64 9.69 17.10
N MET A 340 -8.65 10.39 15.96
CA MET A 340 -9.50 10.09 14.81
C MET A 340 -8.66 9.78 13.58
N ALA A 341 -9.11 8.83 12.76
CA ALA A 341 -8.48 8.50 11.48
C ALA A 341 -9.50 8.33 10.37
N VAL A 342 -9.20 8.90 9.21
CA VAL A 342 -9.87 8.57 7.94
C VAL A 342 -8.96 7.65 7.14
N LEU A 343 -9.44 6.44 6.88
CA LEU A 343 -8.66 5.41 6.21
C LEU A 343 -9.27 5.13 4.83
N VAL A 344 -8.47 5.31 3.80
CA VAL A 344 -8.86 5.09 2.40
C VAL A 344 -8.03 3.99 1.75
N ARG A 345 -8.49 3.44 0.62
CA ARG A 345 -7.76 2.36 -0.06
C ARG A 345 -6.51 2.86 -0.78
N THR A 346 -6.57 4.02 -1.42
CA THR A 346 -5.48 4.58 -2.23
C THR A 346 -5.06 5.96 -1.76
N ASN A 347 -3.80 6.34 -2.01
CA ASN A 347 -3.32 7.70 -1.71
C ASN A 347 -4.04 8.78 -2.54
N ALA A 348 -4.58 8.43 -3.71
CA ALA A 348 -5.37 9.38 -4.51
C ALA A 348 -6.61 9.86 -3.76
N ARG A 349 -7.25 8.98 -2.98
CA ARG A 349 -8.44 9.31 -2.18
C ARG A 349 -8.14 10.15 -0.93
N THR A 350 -6.90 10.14 -0.40
CA THR A 350 -6.56 11.06 0.70
C THR A 350 -6.68 12.52 0.28
N SER A 351 -6.47 12.82 -1.00
CA SER A 351 -6.50 14.19 -1.54
C SER A 351 -7.85 14.88 -1.37
N GLU A 352 -8.92 14.13 -1.51
CA GLU A 352 -10.30 14.60 -1.36
C GLU A 352 -10.54 15.09 0.09
N PHE A 353 -10.10 14.31 1.06
CA PHE A 353 -10.24 14.66 2.48
C PHE A 353 -9.25 15.74 2.92
N GLU A 354 -8.08 15.87 2.30
CA GLU A 354 -7.18 17.00 2.53
C GLU A 354 -7.85 18.33 2.14
N GLU A 355 -8.54 18.37 1.00
CA GLU A 355 -9.31 19.55 0.57
C GLU A 355 -10.50 19.81 1.49
N ALA A 356 -11.31 18.79 1.75
CA ALA A 356 -12.50 18.91 2.58
C ALA A 356 -12.17 19.36 4.03
N PHE A 357 -11.09 18.84 4.61
CA PHE A 357 -10.66 19.26 5.95
C PHE A 357 -10.05 20.65 5.97
N HIS A 358 -9.31 21.02 4.92
CA HIS A 358 -8.82 22.39 4.79
C HIS A 358 -9.99 23.39 4.74
N ASP A 359 -10.96 23.15 3.86
CA ASP A 359 -12.13 24.02 3.69
C ASP A 359 -13.01 24.08 4.96
N ALA A 360 -12.98 22.99 5.74
CA ALA A 360 -13.66 22.88 7.02
C ALA A 360 -12.88 23.47 8.19
N ALA A 361 -11.64 23.95 7.98
CA ALA A 361 -10.68 24.39 8.99
C ALA A 361 -10.39 23.31 10.07
N ILE A 362 -10.38 22.04 9.68
CA ILE A 362 -10.03 20.91 10.54
C ILE A 362 -8.55 20.57 10.32
N PRO A 363 -7.70 20.64 11.35
CA PRO A 363 -6.32 20.19 11.25
C PRO A 363 -6.25 18.68 10.94
N PHE A 364 -5.32 18.28 10.07
CA PHE A 364 -5.09 16.87 9.75
C PHE A 364 -3.59 16.57 9.62
N GLN A 365 -3.25 15.30 9.75
CA GLN A 365 -1.90 14.79 9.59
C GLN A 365 -1.90 13.60 8.63
N GLY A 366 -0.94 13.57 7.72
CA GLY A 366 -0.82 12.54 6.69
C GLY A 366 0.27 12.87 5.70
N ALA A 367 0.34 12.15 4.60
CA ALA A 367 1.24 12.51 3.50
C ALA A 367 0.65 13.69 2.73
N SER A 368 0.96 14.93 3.17
CA SER A 368 0.60 16.16 2.46
C SER A 368 0.90 16.03 0.96
N LEU A 369 0.07 16.65 0.12
CA LEU A 369 0.29 16.76 -1.33
C LEU A 369 1.74 17.17 -1.64
N LEU A 370 2.27 18.15 -0.92
CA LEU A 370 3.62 18.67 -1.14
C LEU A 370 4.73 17.68 -0.78
N ALA A 371 4.46 16.71 0.08
CA ALA A 371 5.41 15.64 0.43
C ALA A 371 5.44 14.50 -0.60
N ARG A 372 4.48 14.44 -1.53
CA ARG A 372 4.39 13.39 -2.54
C ARG A 372 5.37 13.62 -3.69
N ASP A 373 5.86 12.53 -4.28
CA ASP A 373 6.94 12.59 -5.28
C ASP A 373 6.59 13.44 -6.51
N ALA A 374 5.37 13.33 -7.03
CA ALA A 374 4.91 14.10 -8.19
C ALA A 374 4.93 15.61 -7.89
N ALA A 375 4.38 16.01 -6.75
CA ALA A 375 4.35 17.41 -6.34
C ALA A 375 5.76 17.95 -6.09
N ARG A 376 6.60 17.22 -5.37
CA ARG A 376 8.00 17.62 -5.14
C ARG A 376 8.77 17.84 -6.42
N GLN A 377 8.59 16.97 -7.42
CA GLN A 377 9.25 17.08 -8.72
C GLN A 377 8.72 18.29 -9.50
N LEU A 378 7.40 18.50 -9.50
CA LEU A 378 6.79 19.64 -10.17
C LEU A 378 7.22 20.96 -9.52
N LEU A 379 7.16 21.07 -8.18
CA LEU A 379 7.64 22.24 -7.44
C LEU A 379 9.12 22.52 -7.67
N LYS A 380 9.95 21.48 -7.81
CA LYS A 380 11.36 21.66 -8.18
C LYS A 380 11.50 22.20 -9.59
N ALA A 381 10.67 21.77 -10.55
CA ALA A 381 10.69 22.23 -11.93
C ALA A 381 10.13 23.65 -12.08
N LEU A 382 9.26 24.09 -11.19
CA LEU A 382 8.71 25.46 -11.15
C LEU A 382 9.72 26.51 -10.70
N ARG A 383 10.79 26.11 -10.01
CA ARG A 383 11.79 27.06 -9.49
C ARG A 383 12.41 27.90 -10.61
N GLY A 384 12.29 29.23 -10.48
CA GLY A 384 12.83 30.19 -11.45
C GLY A 384 12.04 30.29 -12.77
N ARG A 385 10.89 29.61 -12.89
CA ARG A 385 9.96 29.82 -14.01
C ARG A 385 9.11 31.06 -13.75
N ARG A 386 8.77 31.76 -14.85
CA ARG A 386 7.91 32.96 -14.82
C ARG A 386 6.73 32.74 -15.77
N GLY A 387 5.60 33.37 -15.47
CA GLY A 387 4.37 33.28 -16.27
C GLY A 387 3.16 32.97 -15.40
N ARG A 388 1.99 32.83 -16.05
CA ARG A 388 0.76 32.44 -15.37
C ARG A 388 0.88 31.01 -14.83
N ALA A 389 0.49 30.80 -13.58
CA ALA A 389 0.59 29.51 -12.91
C ALA A 389 -0.08 28.39 -13.71
N ALA A 390 -1.32 28.61 -14.20
CA ALA A 390 -2.09 27.65 -14.97
C ALA A 390 -1.35 27.10 -16.21
N GLU A 391 -0.67 27.98 -16.96
CA GLU A 391 0.03 27.61 -18.18
C GLU A 391 1.31 26.83 -17.88
N VAL A 392 2.16 27.37 -16.98
CA VAL A 392 3.45 26.80 -16.66
C VAL A 392 3.31 25.45 -15.93
N VAL A 393 2.38 25.35 -15.00
CA VAL A 393 2.10 24.09 -14.26
C VAL A 393 1.59 23.01 -15.20
N ARG A 394 0.67 23.33 -16.11
CA ARG A 394 0.15 22.38 -17.11
C ARG A 394 1.26 21.91 -18.05
N GLU A 395 2.08 22.83 -18.59
CA GLU A 395 3.23 22.48 -19.44
C GLU A 395 4.18 21.50 -18.74
N LEU A 396 4.56 21.81 -17.50
CA LEU A 396 5.47 20.97 -16.74
C LEU A 396 4.85 19.63 -16.31
N ALA A 397 3.55 19.60 -15.99
CA ALA A 397 2.84 18.36 -15.67
C ALA A 397 2.79 17.42 -16.87
N VAL A 398 2.51 17.95 -18.08
CA VAL A 398 2.56 17.19 -19.35
C VAL A 398 3.98 16.70 -19.62
N ALA A 399 4.98 17.56 -19.45
CA ALA A 399 6.40 17.18 -19.58
C ALA A 399 6.82 16.08 -18.57
N GLN A 400 6.17 16.02 -17.42
CA GLN A 400 6.34 14.94 -16.43
C GLN A 400 5.46 13.72 -16.72
N GLY A 401 4.68 13.70 -17.80
CA GLY A 401 3.89 12.58 -18.24
C GLY A 401 2.47 12.54 -17.66
N LEU A 402 1.87 13.71 -17.40
CA LEU A 402 0.43 13.78 -17.17
C LEU A 402 -0.30 13.30 -18.42
N LEU A 403 -1.21 12.35 -18.26
CA LEU A 403 -2.02 11.78 -19.33
C LEU A 403 -3.36 12.51 -19.40
N GLU A 404 -3.84 12.80 -20.61
CA GLU A 404 -5.19 13.37 -20.82
C GLU A 404 -6.29 12.39 -20.41
N GLU A 405 -6.08 11.10 -20.66
CA GLU A 405 -6.95 10.02 -20.20
C GLU A 405 -6.11 8.99 -19.45
N VAL A 406 -6.49 8.72 -18.21
CA VAL A 406 -5.80 7.73 -17.36
C VAL A 406 -6.31 6.34 -17.74
N PRO A 407 -5.46 5.46 -18.31
CA PRO A 407 -5.89 4.09 -18.65
C PRO A 407 -6.29 3.30 -17.41
N ASP A 408 -7.35 2.48 -17.51
CA ASP A 408 -7.82 1.59 -16.42
C ASP A 408 -6.76 0.57 -15.94
N LYS A 409 -5.64 0.45 -16.66
CA LYS A 409 -4.60 -0.57 -16.45
C LYS A 409 -3.34 -0.05 -15.77
N LEU A 410 -3.38 1.14 -15.19
CA LEU A 410 -2.22 1.67 -14.45
C LEU A 410 -2.13 1.04 -13.05
N GLY A 411 -0.91 0.80 -12.60
CA GLY A 411 -0.64 0.40 -11.23
C GLY A 411 -1.02 1.52 -10.22
N GLU A 412 -1.25 1.15 -8.98
CA GLU A 412 -1.71 2.08 -7.92
C GLU A 412 -0.81 3.30 -7.75
N ARG A 413 0.53 3.13 -7.83
CA ARG A 413 1.48 4.23 -7.70
C ARG A 413 1.38 5.24 -8.83
N GLU A 414 1.11 4.76 -10.07
CA GLU A 414 0.92 5.68 -11.19
C GLU A 414 -0.44 6.35 -11.17
N GLN A 415 -1.48 5.63 -10.80
CA GLN A 415 -2.79 6.25 -10.58
C GLN A 415 -2.67 7.41 -9.58
N THR A 416 -1.97 7.20 -8.46
CA THR A 416 -1.69 8.25 -7.48
C THR A 416 -0.89 9.40 -8.11
N ARG A 417 0.16 9.10 -8.88
CA ARG A 417 0.97 10.14 -9.54
C ARG A 417 0.17 10.95 -10.54
N GLN A 418 -0.67 10.30 -11.35
CA GLN A 418 -1.56 10.97 -12.31
C GLN A 418 -2.59 11.84 -11.58
N ALA A 419 -3.19 11.33 -10.51
CA ALA A 419 -4.12 12.09 -9.68
C ALA A 419 -3.45 13.33 -9.04
N ASP A 420 -2.22 13.19 -8.52
CA ASP A 420 -1.47 14.30 -7.93
C ASP A 420 -1.12 15.37 -8.98
N LEU A 421 -0.66 14.99 -10.17
CA LEU A 421 -0.35 15.92 -11.26
C LEU A 421 -1.62 16.63 -11.75
N ALA A 422 -2.71 15.89 -11.98
CA ALA A 422 -3.98 16.46 -12.40
C ALA A 422 -4.53 17.44 -11.36
N ARG A 423 -4.38 17.11 -10.07
CA ARG A 423 -4.77 17.99 -8.97
C ARG A 423 -3.97 19.30 -8.98
N LEU A 424 -2.65 19.23 -9.14
CA LEU A 424 -1.80 20.42 -9.19
C LEU A 424 -2.15 21.32 -10.38
N VAL A 425 -2.50 20.74 -11.53
CA VAL A 425 -2.98 21.50 -12.70
C VAL A 425 -4.32 22.17 -12.38
N ARG A 426 -5.29 21.46 -11.79
CA ARG A 426 -6.58 22.05 -11.40
C ARG A 426 -6.40 23.19 -10.40
N LEU A 427 -5.59 23.01 -9.35
CA LEU A 427 -5.29 24.06 -8.37
C LEU A 427 -4.64 25.29 -9.01
N ALA A 428 -3.77 25.10 -10.02
CA ALA A 428 -3.17 26.20 -10.75
C ALA A 428 -4.15 26.92 -11.67
N GLU A 429 -5.14 26.22 -12.23
CA GLU A 429 -6.22 26.79 -13.05
C GLU A 429 -7.20 27.63 -12.22
N GLU A 430 -7.45 27.23 -10.97
CA GLU A 430 -8.27 27.95 -10.00
C GLU A 430 -7.53 29.15 -9.40
N PHE A 431 -6.20 29.22 -9.52
CA PHE A 431 -5.37 30.29 -8.99
C PHE A 431 -5.13 31.41 -10.03
N ASP A 432 -5.58 32.61 -9.73
CA ASP A 432 -5.32 33.76 -10.61
C ASP A 432 -4.03 34.49 -10.17
N GLY A 433 -2.89 34.06 -10.71
CA GLY A 433 -1.59 34.62 -10.37
C GLY A 433 -0.43 33.97 -11.12
N ASP A 434 0.77 34.36 -10.72
CA ASP A 434 2.01 33.84 -11.25
C ASP A 434 2.49 32.57 -10.51
N VAL A 435 3.59 32.00 -11.00
CA VAL A 435 4.18 30.77 -10.45
C VAL A 435 4.62 30.90 -9.01
N ASP A 436 5.21 32.04 -8.62
CA ASP A 436 5.74 32.22 -7.28
C ASP A 436 4.57 32.34 -6.27
N GLY A 437 3.56 33.16 -6.58
CA GLY A 437 2.34 33.26 -5.80
C GLY A 437 1.59 31.92 -5.66
N PHE A 438 1.55 31.12 -6.73
CA PHE A 438 0.96 29.79 -6.68
C PHE A 438 1.71 28.84 -5.73
N VAL A 439 3.05 28.82 -5.82
CA VAL A 439 3.87 28.01 -4.92
C VAL A 439 3.68 28.40 -3.47
N ASP A 440 3.56 29.69 -3.18
CA ASP A 440 3.31 30.16 -1.82
C ASP A 440 1.90 29.82 -1.34
N SER A 441 0.87 29.92 -2.18
CA SER A 441 -0.49 29.48 -1.86
C SER A 441 -0.57 27.97 -1.59
N LEU A 442 0.19 27.15 -2.33
CA LEU A 442 0.29 25.72 -2.06
C LEU A 442 0.95 25.42 -0.71
N ARG A 443 1.99 26.17 -0.34
CA ARG A 443 2.65 26.01 0.97
C ARG A 443 1.74 26.42 2.12
N GLU A 444 0.98 27.48 1.95
CA GLU A 444 0.00 27.92 2.94
C GLU A 444 -1.12 26.89 3.10
N ARG A 445 -1.64 26.37 2.00
CA ARG A 445 -2.77 25.43 1.98
C ARG A 445 -2.39 23.99 2.38
N PHE A 446 -1.23 23.51 1.97
CA PHE A 446 -0.78 22.12 2.15
C PHE A 446 0.56 21.99 2.86
N GLY A 447 1.07 23.06 3.45
CA GLY A 447 2.26 23.02 4.30
C GLY A 447 2.03 22.14 5.53
N GLU A 448 3.11 21.60 6.09
CA GLU A 448 3.02 20.68 7.23
C GLU A 448 2.25 21.31 8.39
N SER A 449 1.04 20.79 8.62
CA SER A 449 0.40 20.92 9.94
C SER A 449 1.22 20.06 10.89
N ALA A 450 1.97 20.69 11.78
CA ALA A 450 2.93 20.05 12.66
C ALA A 450 2.29 18.96 13.56
N GLY A 451 2.04 17.78 13.00
CA GLY A 451 1.72 16.54 13.73
C GLY A 451 0.46 16.57 14.60
N ARG A 452 -0.48 17.49 14.36
CA ARG A 452 -1.74 17.60 15.10
C ARG A 452 -2.93 17.47 14.16
N GLY A 453 -4.00 16.83 14.63
CA GLY A 453 -5.27 16.71 13.92
C GLY A 453 -5.58 15.29 13.42
N VAL A 454 -6.62 15.17 12.60
CA VAL A 454 -7.14 13.89 12.08
C VAL A 454 -6.11 13.18 11.21
N HIS A 455 -5.92 11.89 11.44
CA HIS A 455 -5.03 11.08 10.62
C HIS A 455 -5.67 10.75 9.26
N LEU A 456 -5.02 11.13 8.16
CA LEU A 456 -5.39 10.71 6.80
C LEU A 456 -4.39 9.69 6.27
N LEU A 457 -4.80 8.43 6.16
CA LEU A 457 -3.92 7.32 5.83
C LEU A 457 -4.58 6.37 4.84
N THR A 458 -3.75 5.58 4.15
CA THR A 458 -4.27 4.38 3.48
C THR A 458 -4.46 3.24 4.50
N LEU A 459 -5.37 2.32 4.20
CA LEU A 459 -5.62 1.11 4.99
C LEU A 459 -4.33 0.32 5.26
N HIS A 460 -3.42 0.21 4.27
CA HIS A 460 -2.13 -0.46 4.44
C HIS A 460 -1.25 0.24 5.50
N ARG A 461 -1.22 1.58 5.49
CA ARG A 461 -0.42 2.34 6.47
C ARG A 461 -1.02 2.35 7.87
N ALA A 462 -2.30 2.03 7.99
CA ALA A 462 -3.00 1.91 9.26
C ALA A 462 -2.69 0.61 10.01
N LYS A 463 -2.07 -0.39 9.35
CA LYS A 463 -1.67 -1.64 10.01
C LYS A 463 -0.72 -1.36 11.17
N GLY A 464 -1.02 -1.95 12.33
CA GLY A 464 -0.28 -1.74 13.58
C GLY A 464 -0.66 -0.49 14.36
N LEU A 465 -1.50 0.40 13.81
CA LEU A 465 -2.03 1.60 14.48
C LEU A 465 -3.45 1.36 14.99
N GLU A 466 -3.96 2.30 15.80
CA GLU A 466 -5.31 2.25 16.36
C GLU A 466 -5.77 3.63 16.83
N TRP A 467 -7.07 3.92 16.75
CA TRP A 467 -7.66 5.20 17.13
C TRP A 467 -9.00 4.98 17.84
N GLU A 468 -9.43 5.97 18.62
CA GLU A 468 -10.75 5.96 19.24
C GLU A 468 -11.86 5.99 18.19
N ALA A 469 -11.67 6.75 17.10
CA ALA A 469 -12.60 6.80 15.99
C ALA A 469 -11.91 6.49 14.65
N VAL A 470 -12.52 5.62 13.84
CA VAL A 470 -12.08 5.32 12.49
C VAL A 470 -13.24 5.52 11.51
N LEU A 471 -12.95 6.24 10.43
CA LEU A 471 -13.89 6.52 9.36
C LEU A 471 -13.37 5.86 8.07
N LEU A 472 -14.19 4.99 7.48
CA LEU A 472 -13.89 4.22 6.26
C LEU A 472 -14.81 4.70 5.12
N PRO A 473 -14.45 5.76 4.40
CA PRO A 473 -15.18 6.19 3.22
C PRO A 473 -14.83 5.32 2.00
N HIS A 474 -15.61 5.49 0.92
CA HIS A 474 -15.41 4.82 -0.37
C HIS A 474 -15.34 3.30 -0.28
N VAL A 475 -16.18 2.70 0.58
CA VAL A 475 -16.33 1.23 0.61
C VAL A 475 -17.22 0.80 -0.56
N GLU A 476 -16.64 0.86 -1.76
CA GLU A 476 -17.33 0.72 -3.05
C GLU A 476 -16.66 -0.32 -3.96
N GLU A 477 -17.44 -0.93 -4.86
CA GLU A 477 -16.88 -1.76 -5.92
C GLU A 477 -15.91 -0.95 -6.80
N SER A 478 -14.76 -1.52 -7.10
CA SER A 478 -13.62 -0.94 -7.82
C SER A 478 -12.73 -0.01 -7.00
N GLU A 479 -13.10 0.32 -5.76
CA GLU A 479 -12.25 1.02 -4.79
C GLU A 479 -11.78 0.04 -3.70
N LEU A 480 -12.70 -0.70 -3.08
CA LEU A 480 -12.42 -1.73 -2.08
C LEU A 480 -13.42 -2.89 -2.27
N PRO A 481 -13.08 -3.95 -3.01
CA PRO A 481 -11.76 -4.26 -3.59
C PRO A 481 -11.41 -3.41 -4.82
N VAL A 482 -10.12 -3.14 -5.02
CA VAL A 482 -9.65 -2.57 -6.28
C VAL A 482 -9.84 -3.58 -7.43
N ARG A 483 -10.07 -3.08 -8.65
CA ARG A 483 -10.47 -3.92 -9.82
C ARG A 483 -9.58 -5.13 -10.10
N ARG A 484 -8.30 -5.06 -9.77
CA ARG A 484 -7.30 -6.12 -10.04
C ARG A 484 -6.61 -6.62 -8.79
N GLY A 485 -7.11 -6.23 -7.61
CA GLY A 485 -6.62 -6.75 -6.34
C GLY A 485 -7.04 -8.19 -6.12
N ASP A 486 -6.25 -8.93 -5.38
CA ASP A 486 -6.66 -10.20 -4.81
C ASP A 486 -7.81 -9.94 -3.83
N VAL A 487 -8.99 -10.48 -4.14
CA VAL A 487 -10.21 -10.22 -3.36
C VAL A 487 -10.07 -10.67 -1.91
N ASP A 488 -9.31 -11.72 -1.65
CA ASP A 488 -9.12 -12.24 -0.30
C ASP A 488 -8.14 -11.35 0.49
N GLU A 489 -7.11 -10.79 -0.17
CA GLU A 489 -6.21 -9.81 0.44
C GLU A 489 -6.94 -8.48 0.69
N GLU A 490 -7.76 -8.01 -0.24
CA GLU A 490 -8.58 -6.81 -0.09
C GLU A 490 -9.61 -6.96 1.04
N ARG A 491 -10.19 -8.16 1.21
CA ARG A 491 -11.08 -8.46 2.35
C ARG A 491 -10.33 -8.39 3.69
N ARG A 492 -9.10 -8.92 3.75
CA ARG A 492 -8.25 -8.80 4.93
C ARG A 492 -7.87 -7.34 5.19
N LEU A 493 -7.62 -6.58 4.13
CA LEU A 493 -7.34 -5.15 4.24
C LEU A 493 -8.54 -4.38 4.82
N PHE A 494 -9.76 -4.70 4.39
CA PHE A 494 -10.97 -4.14 4.99
C PHE A 494 -11.13 -4.53 6.45
N TYR A 495 -10.90 -5.81 6.78
CA TYR A 495 -10.89 -6.30 8.17
C TYR A 495 -9.85 -5.56 9.03
N VAL A 496 -8.66 -5.29 8.48
CA VAL A 496 -7.65 -4.45 9.14
C VAL A 496 -8.24 -3.08 9.44
N GLY A 497 -8.88 -2.41 8.47
CA GLY A 497 -9.51 -1.11 8.67
C GLY A 497 -10.54 -1.10 9.79
N LEU A 498 -11.49 -2.04 9.78
CA LEU A 498 -12.52 -2.17 10.82
C LEU A 498 -11.91 -2.32 12.22
N THR A 499 -10.88 -3.16 12.33
CA THR A 499 -10.21 -3.47 13.62
C THR A 499 -9.22 -2.41 14.10
N ARG A 500 -9.10 -1.28 13.39
CA ARG A 500 -8.34 -0.10 13.88
C ARG A 500 -9.13 0.75 14.84
N ALA A 501 -10.47 0.69 14.76
CA ALA A 501 -11.37 1.40 15.64
C ALA A 501 -11.36 0.81 17.05
N LYS A 502 -11.22 1.66 18.05
CA LYS A 502 -11.45 1.28 19.45
C LYS A 502 -12.93 1.39 19.81
N ARG A 503 -13.56 2.54 19.50
CA ARG A 503 -14.91 2.85 19.99
C ARG A 503 -15.89 3.30 18.91
N HIS A 504 -15.47 4.23 18.03
CA HIS A 504 -16.34 4.78 16.99
C HIS A 504 -15.90 4.28 15.62
N LEU A 505 -16.85 3.78 14.84
CA LEU A 505 -16.61 3.29 13.50
C LEU A 505 -17.67 3.82 12.56
N LEU A 506 -17.25 4.51 11.49
CA LEU A 506 -18.10 4.92 10.40
C LEU A 506 -17.66 4.19 9.12
N VAL A 507 -18.62 3.62 8.39
CA VAL A 507 -18.40 2.98 7.09
C VAL A 507 -19.37 3.59 6.09
N THR A 508 -18.86 4.20 5.01
CA THR A 508 -19.71 4.87 4.03
C THR A 508 -19.25 4.66 2.59
N TRP A 509 -20.18 4.86 1.65
CA TRP A 509 -19.98 4.76 0.21
C TRP A 509 -20.90 5.73 -0.52
N GLU A 510 -20.53 6.15 -1.71
CA GLU A 510 -21.34 7.04 -2.57
C GLU A 510 -21.81 6.34 -3.85
N GLY A 511 -20.97 5.47 -4.40
CA GLY A 511 -21.21 4.73 -5.62
C GLY A 511 -21.85 3.36 -5.40
N ARG A 512 -21.47 2.39 -6.23
CA ARG A 512 -21.92 1.00 -6.07
C ARG A 512 -21.30 0.41 -4.79
N PRO A 513 -22.12 -0.07 -3.83
CA PRO A 513 -21.58 -0.61 -2.58
C PRO A 513 -20.62 -1.78 -2.83
N SER A 514 -19.58 -1.87 -2.03
CA SER A 514 -18.64 -2.98 -2.05
C SER A 514 -19.36 -4.30 -1.71
N ARG A 515 -18.96 -5.38 -2.39
CA ARG A 515 -19.40 -6.75 -2.02
C ARG A 515 -19.08 -7.12 -0.57
N PHE A 516 -18.11 -6.48 0.04
CA PHE A 516 -17.77 -6.71 1.44
C PHE A 516 -18.84 -6.19 2.41
N LEU A 517 -19.67 -5.23 2.00
CA LEU A 517 -20.82 -4.79 2.80
C LEU A 517 -21.89 -5.88 2.91
N ASP A 518 -22.14 -6.62 1.82
CA ASP A 518 -23.04 -7.78 1.87
C ASP A 518 -22.50 -8.86 2.84
N GLU A 519 -21.18 -9.04 2.85
CA GLU A 519 -20.52 -9.98 3.78
C GLU A 519 -20.64 -9.53 5.26
N LEU A 520 -20.72 -8.22 5.51
CA LEU A 520 -21.06 -7.65 6.83
C LEU A 520 -22.55 -7.77 7.17
N GLY A 521 -23.39 -8.29 6.26
CA GLY A 521 -24.84 -8.34 6.43
C GLY A 521 -25.54 -6.97 6.29
N VAL A 522 -24.84 -6.00 5.71
CA VAL A 522 -25.41 -4.71 5.36
C VAL A 522 -26.12 -4.85 4.01
N ARG A 523 -27.45 -4.89 4.02
CA ARG A 523 -28.24 -4.86 2.77
C ARG A 523 -28.18 -3.44 2.20
N ALA A 524 -27.09 -3.15 1.48
CA ALA A 524 -26.96 -1.90 0.76
C ALA A 524 -27.85 -1.99 -0.48
N ALA A 525 -29.00 -1.32 -0.47
CA ALA A 525 -29.69 -1.01 -1.72
C ALA A 525 -28.69 -0.22 -2.59
N ALA A 526 -28.39 -0.73 -3.79
CA ALA A 526 -27.60 0.05 -4.74
C ALA A 526 -28.30 1.41 -4.89
N PRO A 527 -27.62 2.55 -4.66
CA PRO A 527 -28.21 3.83 -5.02
C PRO A 527 -28.61 3.71 -6.49
N PRO A 528 -29.72 4.31 -6.93
CA PRO A 528 -30.02 4.36 -8.32
C PRO A 528 -28.78 4.97 -8.98
N LEU A 529 -28.06 4.16 -9.77
CA LEU A 529 -26.91 4.64 -10.52
C LEU A 529 -27.35 5.97 -11.11
N PRO A 530 -26.65 7.12 -10.85
CA PRO A 530 -26.88 8.27 -11.67
C PRO A 530 -26.70 7.68 -13.06
N LYS A 531 -27.76 7.64 -13.84
CA LYS A 531 -27.65 7.41 -15.27
C LYS A 531 -26.63 8.46 -15.65
N LYS A 532 -25.33 8.06 -15.82
CA LYS A 532 -24.47 8.82 -16.69
C LYS A 532 -25.34 8.86 -17.93
N GLU A 533 -26.07 9.94 -18.11
CA GLU A 533 -26.53 10.32 -19.39
C GLU A 533 -25.25 10.32 -20.21
N ARG A 534 -25.00 9.19 -20.85
CA ARG A 534 -24.29 9.26 -22.12
C ARG A 534 -25.11 10.27 -22.85
N ALA A 535 -24.62 11.50 -22.92
CA ALA A 535 -25.19 12.50 -23.76
C ALA A 535 -25.35 11.79 -25.10
N ALA A 536 -26.57 11.37 -25.37
CA ALA A 536 -26.88 10.64 -26.61
C ALA A 536 -26.41 11.62 -27.68
N LEU A 537 -25.38 11.23 -28.42
CA LEU A 537 -24.90 12.06 -29.52
C LEU A 537 -26.11 12.45 -30.31
N PRO A 538 -26.31 13.74 -30.60
CA PRO A 538 -27.47 14.19 -31.40
C PRO A 538 -27.50 13.31 -32.64
N GLN A 539 -28.65 12.76 -32.96
CA GLN A 539 -28.82 11.96 -34.20
C GLN A 539 -28.97 12.91 -35.40
N THR A 540 -27.90 13.63 -35.71
CA THR A 540 -27.81 14.49 -36.89
C THR A 540 -27.10 13.73 -38.01
N PRO A 541 -27.39 14.07 -39.29
CA PRO A 541 -26.70 13.48 -40.44
C PRO A 541 -25.19 13.60 -40.34
N THR A 542 -24.68 14.72 -39.81
CA THR A 542 -23.25 14.97 -39.59
C THR A 542 -22.64 13.99 -38.55
N VAL A 543 -23.34 13.76 -37.45
CA VAL A 543 -22.87 12.81 -36.43
C VAL A 543 -22.86 11.39 -36.99
N GLN A 544 -23.86 11.02 -37.79
CA GLN A 544 -23.89 9.69 -38.39
C GLN A 544 -22.75 9.49 -39.40
N ALA A 545 -22.52 10.46 -40.28
CA ALA A 545 -21.44 10.42 -41.26
C ALA A 545 -20.06 10.33 -40.60
N LEU A 546 -19.82 11.08 -39.51
CA LEU A 546 -18.57 11.01 -38.75
C LEU A 546 -18.40 9.68 -38.02
N ARG A 547 -19.49 9.06 -37.55
CA ARG A 547 -19.49 7.70 -36.99
C ARG A 547 -19.09 6.64 -38.02
N ASP A 548 -19.70 6.72 -39.20
CA ASP A 548 -19.44 5.78 -40.30
C ASP A 548 -18.00 5.92 -40.80
N TRP A 549 -17.54 7.15 -40.95
CA TRP A 549 -16.13 7.43 -41.29
C TRP A 549 -15.17 6.89 -40.21
N ARG A 550 -15.42 7.19 -38.95
CA ARG A 550 -14.62 6.68 -37.83
C ARG A 550 -14.55 5.16 -37.81
N LEU A 551 -15.65 4.48 -38.07
CA LEU A 551 -15.72 3.02 -38.11
C LEU A 551 -14.95 2.45 -39.31
N ALA A 552 -15.04 3.08 -40.47
CA ALA A 552 -14.29 2.72 -41.66
C ALA A 552 -12.78 2.87 -41.43
N ARG A 553 -12.38 3.99 -40.81
CA ARG A 553 -10.98 4.29 -40.50
C ARG A 553 -10.41 3.35 -39.43
N SER A 554 -11.18 3.07 -38.40
CA SER A 554 -10.86 2.10 -37.36
C SER A 554 -10.54 0.72 -37.94
N ARG A 555 -11.29 0.28 -38.94
CA ARG A 555 -11.03 -1.00 -39.64
C ARG A 555 -9.79 -0.94 -40.54
N ALA A 556 -9.60 0.17 -41.25
CA ALA A 556 -8.44 0.36 -42.13
C ALA A 556 -7.12 0.44 -41.36
N ASP A 557 -7.15 1.04 -40.17
CA ASP A 557 -5.97 1.20 -39.29
C ASP A 557 -5.79 0.04 -38.30
N GLU A 558 -6.69 -0.95 -38.30
CA GLU A 558 -6.72 -2.09 -37.35
C GLU A 558 -6.68 -1.63 -35.87
N VAL A 559 -7.36 -0.52 -35.54
CA VAL A 559 -7.44 0.02 -34.20
C VAL A 559 -8.88 0.16 -33.74
N PRO A 560 -9.18 0.10 -32.44
CA PRO A 560 -10.52 0.37 -31.92
C PRO A 560 -11.01 1.79 -32.30
N ALA A 561 -12.30 1.96 -32.57
CA ALA A 561 -12.88 3.22 -33.03
C ALA A 561 -12.61 4.42 -32.10
N TYR A 562 -12.52 4.19 -30.77
CA TYR A 562 -12.19 5.25 -29.80
C TYR A 562 -10.74 5.71 -29.86
N VAL A 563 -9.84 4.94 -30.50
CA VAL A 563 -8.43 5.34 -30.72
C VAL A 563 -8.35 6.36 -31.84
N VAL A 564 -9.22 6.27 -32.86
CA VAL A 564 -9.34 7.28 -33.91
C VAL A 564 -9.82 8.59 -33.27
N PHE A 565 -11.01 8.59 -32.62
CA PHE A 565 -11.45 9.58 -31.62
C PHE A 565 -12.67 9.09 -30.83
N ASN A 566 -12.81 9.63 -29.61
CA ASN A 566 -13.91 9.29 -28.72
C ASN A 566 -15.22 10.00 -29.13
N ASP A 567 -16.34 9.63 -28.51
CA ASP A 567 -17.64 10.18 -28.81
C ASP A 567 -17.77 11.68 -28.49
N ARG A 568 -17.00 12.19 -27.51
CA ARG A 568 -16.96 13.61 -27.18
C ARG A 568 -16.30 14.41 -28.29
N THR A 569 -15.13 13.97 -28.80
CA THR A 569 -14.47 14.58 -29.95
C THR A 569 -15.36 14.57 -31.17
N LEU A 570 -16.11 13.47 -31.40
CA LEU A 570 -17.04 13.36 -32.50
C LEU A 570 -18.21 14.37 -32.37
N ALA A 571 -18.73 14.56 -31.14
CA ALA A 571 -19.75 15.59 -30.87
C ALA A 571 -19.24 17.01 -31.14
N GLU A 572 -18.00 17.31 -30.70
CA GLU A 572 -17.37 18.62 -30.93
C GLU A 572 -17.10 18.88 -32.41
N LEU A 573 -16.67 17.87 -33.17
CA LEU A 573 -16.52 17.95 -34.62
C LEU A 573 -17.85 18.25 -35.32
N ALA A 574 -18.91 17.57 -34.93
CA ALA A 574 -20.25 17.78 -35.49
C ALA A 574 -20.82 19.15 -35.11
N ALA A 575 -20.57 19.64 -33.90
CA ALA A 575 -21.05 20.93 -33.42
C ALA A 575 -20.30 22.12 -34.07
N ARG A 576 -18.99 22.00 -34.24
CA ARG A 576 -18.12 23.09 -34.75
C ARG A 576 -17.98 23.09 -36.26
N THR A 577 -18.19 21.95 -36.92
CA THR A 577 -18.03 21.75 -38.36
C THR A 577 -16.83 22.51 -38.94
N PRO A 578 -15.60 22.23 -38.50
CA PRO A 578 -14.40 22.95 -38.91
C PRO A 578 -14.18 22.83 -40.42
N ARG A 579 -13.79 23.93 -41.06
CA ARG A 579 -13.56 24.02 -42.52
C ARG A 579 -12.07 24.14 -42.86
N THR A 580 -11.24 24.43 -41.89
CA THR A 580 -9.79 24.62 -42.10
C THR A 580 -8.97 23.73 -41.11
N ILE A 581 -7.71 23.44 -41.44
CA ILE A 581 -6.79 22.72 -40.58
C ILE A 581 -6.62 23.44 -39.23
N ALA A 582 -6.62 24.78 -39.24
CA ALA A 582 -6.48 25.58 -38.03
C ALA A 582 -7.71 25.44 -37.10
N GLU A 583 -8.90 25.45 -37.66
CA GLU A 583 -10.13 25.23 -36.92
C GLU A 583 -10.24 23.79 -36.39
N LEU A 584 -9.77 22.81 -37.20
CA LEU A 584 -9.73 21.41 -36.80
C LEU A 584 -8.76 21.17 -35.64
N ALA A 585 -7.60 21.87 -35.65
CA ALA A 585 -6.64 21.82 -34.57
C ALA A 585 -7.17 22.38 -33.23
N ALA A 586 -8.17 23.27 -33.28
CA ALA A 586 -8.83 23.84 -32.12
C ALA A 586 -9.92 22.93 -31.51
N VAL A 587 -10.22 21.78 -32.12
CA VAL A 587 -11.21 20.82 -31.62
C VAL A 587 -10.59 19.97 -30.51
N PRO A 588 -11.19 19.94 -29.30
CA PRO A 588 -10.72 19.09 -28.21
C PRO A 588 -10.64 17.61 -28.60
N GLY A 589 -9.47 17.00 -28.39
CA GLY A 589 -9.21 15.59 -28.75
C GLY A 589 -8.60 15.39 -30.14
N ILE A 590 -8.32 16.46 -30.89
CA ILE A 590 -7.54 16.46 -32.13
C ILE A 590 -6.15 17.06 -31.87
N GLY A 591 -5.22 16.21 -31.46
CA GLY A 591 -3.80 16.61 -31.30
C GLY A 591 -3.02 16.57 -32.62
N PRO A 592 -1.75 17.08 -32.64
CA PRO A 592 -0.93 17.19 -33.84
C PRO A 592 -0.83 15.90 -34.65
N ALA A 593 -0.64 14.76 -34.01
CA ALA A 593 -0.55 13.45 -34.66
C ALA A 593 -1.85 13.02 -35.36
N LYS A 594 -3.02 13.33 -34.77
CA LYS A 594 -4.32 13.05 -35.38
C LYS A 594 -4.65 14.03 -36.50
N LEU A 595 -4.20 15.27 -36.35
CA LEU A 595 -4.35 16.30 -37.35
C LEU A 595 -3.54 15.94 -38.61
N GLU A 596 -2.30 15.51 -38.44
CA GLU A 596 -1.44 15.06 -39.54
C GLU A 596 -2.01 13.81 -40.22
N ARG A 597 -2.48 12.84 -39.44
CA ARG A 597 -2.96 11.53 -39.94
C ARG A 597 -4.33 11.58 -40.58
N TYR A 598 -5.26 12.35 -39.99
CA TYR A 598 -6.68 12.34 -40.35
C TYR A 598 -7.22 13.69 -40.81
N GLY A 599 -6.49 14.78 -40.63
CA GLY A 599 -6.96 16.15 -40.86
C GLY A 599 -7.57 16.38 -42.23
N PRO A 600 -6.85 16.10 -43.35
CA PRO A 600 -7.40 16.30 -44.69
C PRO A 600 -8.64 15.49 -44.98
N GLU A 601 -8.70 14.21 -44.58
CA GLU A 601 -9.86 13.33 -44.80
C GLU A 601 -11.07 13.77 -43.97
N LEU A 602 -10.85 14.22 -42.72
CA LEU A 602 -11.92 14.75 -41.86
C LEU A 602 -12.55 16.02 -42.42
N LEU A 603 -11.73 16.94 -42.93
CA LEU A 603 -12.22 18.16 -43.56
C LEU A 603 -13.02 17.86 -44.83
N ALA A 604 -12.60 16.90 -45.65
CA ALA A 604 -13.35 16.45 -46.82
C ALA A 604 -14.71 15.84 -46.39
N GLN A 605 -14.72 14.97 -45.40
CA GLN A 605 -15.96 14.34 -44.88
C GLN A 605 -16.92 15.37 -44.28
N LEU A 606 -16.43 16.39 -43.60
CA LEU A 606 -17.24 17.46 -43.03
C LEU A 606 -17.80 18.39 -44.12
N ALA A 607 -17.03 18.63 -45.20
CA ALA A 607 -17.47 19.42 -46.35
C ALA A 607 -18.62 18.69 -47.12
N ASP A 608 -18.51 17.38 -47.32
CA ASP A 608 -19.51 16.55 -48.00
C ASP A 608 -20.85 16.50 -47.26
N VAL A 609 -20.85 16.65 -45.95
CA VAL A 609 -22.08 16.63 -45.13
C VAL A 609 -22.68 18.03 -44.95
N ALA A 610 -21.89 19.09 -45.16
CA ALA A 610 -22.35 20.48 -45.04
C ALA A 610 -22.89 21.07 -46.35
N GLY A 611 -22.69 20.39 -47.52
CA GLY A 611 -23.27 20.71 -48.83
C GLY A 611 -24.54 19.94 -49.06
#